data_8627baa6eb71a737869c27f84d1c2692
#
_entry.id   8627baa6eb71a737869c27f84d1c2692
#
_cell.length_a   1.000
_cell.length_b   1.000
_cell.length_c   1.000
_cell.angle_alpha   90.00
_cell.angle_beta   90.00
_cell.angle_gamma   90.00
#
_symmetry.space_group_name_H-M   'P 1'
#
loop_
_entity.id
_entity.type
_entity.pdbx_description
1 polymer ?
#
loop_
_entity_poly.entity_id
_entity_poly.type
_entity_poly.pdbx_seq_one_letter_code
_entity_poly.pdbx_strand_id
1 'polypeptide(L)'
;MIQGTTSDAGKSVLVAGFCRCLKRMGYHVAPFKPQNMALNSAVTTDGGEIGRAQALQALAAGIAPHVDMNPVLLKPSSDTGAQVIIHGKAISQMQAQAYHDYKKVAMQAVLDSHQRLSQQYQVIVVEGAGSPAEINLREGDIANMGFAEAVDCPVILIADIDKGGVFAHLVGTLDLLSQSEQDRVVGFVINKFRGDIALLQSGLDWLEQRTNKPVLGVLPYLMDLQLAEEDAIQANQSIHQDDIRLRITVPVFSRISNHTDFDMLRAHPQVALTFVRQGQKLPPSDLIILPGSKNVRADLALLRQHAWDQDIAKHLRYGGKVLGICGGYQMLGQNICDPRGIEGSKGTSQGLGYLPIQTTLQSEKQLTHSQGKLKLSLGANGKQVEATVLGYQIHLGHSEIEEGSQIFVELNDGQLEGCVSNDNQVAGSYLHGMFDSPKALQQILAWAGADTDEVESYAAQQERELDRLADACMQHLDWKKIATLIN
;
A
#
# COMPACT_ATOMS: atom_id res chain seq x y z
N MET A 1 -7.73 16.78 -12.34
CA MET A 1 -7.65 15.30 -12.21
C MET A 1 -6.43 14.79 -12.97
N ILE A 2 -5.70 13.83 -12.43
CA ILE A 2 -4.54 13.18 -13.08
C ILE A 2 -4.95 11.78 -13.50
N GLN A 3 -4.90 11.50 -14.81
CA GLN A 3 -5.19 10.19 -15.38
C GLN A 3 -3.97 9.66 -16.13
N GLY A 4 -3.71 8.36 -16.04
CA GLY A 4 -2.57 7.73 -16.68
C GLY A 4 -2.92 7.05 -18.00
N THR A 5 -2.01 7.02 -18.94
CA THR A 5 -2.15 6.20 -20.13
C THR A 5 -2.04 4.70 -19.84
N THR A 6 -1.45 4.35 -18.69
CA THR A 6 -1.30 2.98 -18.17
C THR A 6 -1.38 2.98 -16.65
N SER A 7 -1.52 1.80 -16.02
CA SER A 7 -1.53 1.68 -14.54
C SER A 7 -0.26 2.26 -13.92
N ASP A 8 0.93 1.96 -14.46
CA ASP A 8 2.24 2.33 -13.88
C ASP A 8 2.77 3.69 -14.37
N ALA A 9 1.94 4.53 -14.97
CA ALA A 9 2.37 5.84 -15.51
C ALA A 9 2.89 6.81 -14.43
N GLY A 10 2.63 6.53 -13.14
CA GLY A 10 3.06 7.35 -12.01
C GLY A 10 2.00 8.32 -11.49
N LYS A 11 0.71 8.02 -11.70
CA LYS A 11 -0.41 8.84 -11.20
C LYS A 11 -0.33 9.15 -9.72
N SER A 12 -0.22 8.12 -8.89
CA SER A 12 -0.25 8.24 -7.42
C SER A 12 0.91 9.10 -6.91
N VAL A 13 2.11 8.93 -7.49
CA VAL A 13 3.30 9.72 -7.17
C VAL A 13 3.08 11.18 -7.60
N LEU A 14 2.56 11.42 -8.81
CA LEU A 14 2.32 12.78 -9.29
C LEU A 14 1.24 13.50 -8.45
N VAL A 15 0.18 12.80 -8.04
CA VAL A 15 -0.85 13.35 -7.14
C VAL A 15 -0.25 13.74 -5.78
N ALA A 16 0.63 12.89 -5.20
CA ALA A 16 1.35 13.22 -3.98
C ALA A 16 2.24 14.46 -4.17
N GLY A 17 2.97 14.54 -5.29
CA GLY A 17 3.77 15.72 -5.66
C GLY A 17 2.92 16.98 -5.78
N PHE A 18 1.77 16.92 -6.45
CA PHE A 18 0.84 18.05 -6.57
C PHE A 18 0.29 18.47 -5.21
N CYS A 19 -0.14 17.53 -4.35
CA CYS A 19 -0.60 17.83 -3.01
C CYS A 19 0.47 18.56 -2.19
N ARG A 20 1.73 18.11 -2.24
CA ARG A 20 2.84 18.73 -1.52
C ARG A 20 3.19 20.11 -2.10
N CYS A 21 3.22 20.27 -3.41
CA CYS A 21 3.47 21.56 -4.07
C CYS A 21 2.39 22.59 -3.73
N LEU A 22 1.11 22.22 -3.86
CA LEU A 22 -0.01 23.10 -3.54
C LEU A 22 -0.04 23.51 -2.06
N LYS A 23 0.25 22.57 -1.15
CA LYS A 23 0.44 22.87 0.28
C LYS A 23 1.55 23.91 0.48
N ARG A 24 2.72 23.75 -0.17
CA ARG A 24 3.84 24.69 -0.09
C ARG A 24 3.49 26.08 -0.66
N MET A 25 2.57 26.12 -1.64
CA MET A 25 2.03 27.38 -2.20
C MET A 25 0.97 28.02 -1.30
N GLY A 26 0.57 27.38 -0.19
CA GLY A 26 -0.38 27.91 0.78
C GLY A 26 -1.84 27.52 0.52
N TYR A 27 -2.13 26.60 -0.41
CA TYR A 27 -3.49 26.13 -0.62
C TYR A 27 -3.90 25.09 0.44
N HIS A 28 -5.16 25.12 0.82
CA HIS A 28 -5.82 24.00 1.52
C HIS A 28 -6.20 22.95 0.48
N VAL A 29 -5.42 21.89 0.42
CA VAL A 29 -5.54 20.82 -0.60
C VAL A 29 -5.91 19.48 0.02
N ALA A 30 -6.73 18.71 -0.67
CA ALA A 30 -7.01 17.31 -0.35
C ALA A 30 -6.78 16.40 -1.57
N PRO A 31 -6.27 15.19 -1.39
CA PRO A 31 -6.28 14.16 -2.42
C PRO A 31 -7.66 13.53 -2.53
N PHE A 32 -7.96 12.98 -3.71
CA PHE A 32 -9.18 12.23 -3.94
C PHE A 32 -8.97 11.15 -4.99
N LYS A 33 -9.35 9.92 -4.71
CA LYS A 33 -9.41 8.83 -5.68
C LYS A 33 -10.80 8.21 -5.63
N PRO A 34 -11.63 8.42 -6.66
CA PRO A 34 -13.01 7.94 -6.68
C PRO A 34 -13.14 6.46 -6.36
N GLN A 35 -12.38 5.64 -7.06
CA GLN A 35 -12.30 4.20 -6.84
C GLN A 35 -10.84 3.75 -6.84
N ASN A 36 -10.50 2.92 -5.87
CA ASN A 36 -9.21 2.25 -5.81
C ASN A 36 -9.37 0.73 -5.80
N MET A 37 -8.42 0.02 -6.40
CA MET A 37 -8.30 -1.43 -6.31
C MET A 37 -6.92 -1.75 -5.76
N ALA A 38 -6.80 -2.05 -4.46
CA ALA A 38 -5.53 -2.29 -3.81
C ALA A 38 -5.66 -3.29 -2.66
N LEU A 39 -4.59 -4.05 -2.42
CA LEU A 39 -4.44 -4.92 -1.24
C LEU A 39 -3.87 -4.15 -0.04
N ASN A 40 -3.12 -3.08 -0.31
CA ASN A 40 -2.50 -2.23 0.69
C ASN A 40 -3.45 -1.12 1.13
N SER A 41 -3.70 -1.02 2.41
CA SER A 41 -4.61 -0.04 2.98
C SER A 41 -4.08 0.58 4.26
N ALA A 42 -4.70 1.68 4.66
CA ALA A 42 -4.44 2.39 5.89
C ALA A 42 -5.75 2.61 6.65
N VAL A 43 -5.66 2.71 7.96
CA VAL A 43 -6.77 3.10 8.84
C VAL A 43 -6.84 4.62 8.87
N THR A 44 -8.03 5.18 8.71
CA THR A 44 -8.28 6.61 8.82
C THR A 44 -8.52 7.03 10.27
N THR A 45 -8.44 8.32 10.57
CA THR A 45 -8.66 8.83 11.92
C THR A 45 -10.10 8.63 12.42
N ASP A 46 -11.05 8.51 11.50
CA ASP A 46 -12.47 8.22 11.78
C ASP A 46 -12.79 6.71 11.83
N GLY A 47 -11.75 5.86 11.84
CA GLY A 47 -11.90 4.41 12.01
C GLY A 47 -12.34 3.67 10.75
N GLY A 48 -12.16 4.26 9.58
CA GLY A 48 -12.40 3.63 8.29
C GLY A 48 -11.14 3.11 7.62
N GLU A 49 -11.30 2.55 6.43
CA GLU A 49 -10.21 1.99 5.61
C GLU A 49 -10.15 2.68 4.26
N ILE A 50 -8.95 3.14 3.85
CA ILE A 50 -8.67 3.70 2.52
C ILE A 50 -7.41 3.06 1.92
N GLY A 51 -7.19 3.25 0.62
CA GLY A 51 -5.96 2.83 -0.05
C GLY A 51 -4.71 3.49 0.56
N ARG A 52 -3.60 2.76 0.64
CA ARG A 52 -2.34 3.27 1.22
C ARG A 52 -1.81 4.49 0.46
N ALA A 53 -1.96 4.53 -0.87
CA ALA A 53 -1.55 5.66 -1.69
C ALA A 53 -2.27 6.95 -1.29
N GLN A 54 -3.58 6.89 -0.97
CA GLN A 54 -4.34 8.07 -0.56
C GLN A 54 -3.96 8.54 0.85
N ALA A 55 -3.55 7.64 1.73
CA ALA A 55 -2.98 8.02 3.03
C ALA A 55 -1.64 8.76 2.87
N LEU A 56 -0.77 8.31 1.95
CA LEU A 56 0.46 9.01 1.59
C LEU A 56 0.19 10.40 0.97
N GLN A 57 -0.82 10.48 0.10
CA GLN A 57 -1.22 11.75 -0.53
C GLN A 57 -1.81 12.73 0.50
N ALA A 58 -2.54 12.24 1.50
CA ALA A 58 -3.00 13.04 2.64
C ALA A 58 -1.82 13.58 3.46
N LEU A 59 -0.80 12.75 3.72
CA LEU A 59 0.45 13.18 4.34
C LEU A 59 1.14 14.27 3.51
N ALA A 60 1.20 14.09 2.19
CA ALA A 60 1.75 15.09 1.27
C ALA A 60 1.00 16.43 1.36
N ALA A 61 -0.31 16.39 1.47
CA ALA A 61 -1.17 17.56 1.70
C ALA A 61 -1.04 18.14 3.12
N GLY A 62 -0.46 17.39 4.08
CA GLY A 62 -0.32 17.77 5.48
C GLY A 62 -1.61 17.70 6.26
N ILE A 63 -2.49 16.79 5.89
CA ILE A 63 -3.78 16.54 6.54
C ILE A 63 -3.89 15.07 6.96
N ALA A 64 -4.77 14.81 7.91
CA ALA A 64 -5.06 13.43 8.32
C ALA A 64 -5.86 12.68 7.24
N PRO A 65 -5.60 11.39 7.02
CA PRO A 65 -6.38 10.58 6.08
C PRO A 65 -7.83 10.44 6.53
N HIS A 66 -8.77 10.57 5.58
CA HIS A 66 -10.21 10.51 5.80
C HIS A 66 -10.87 9.61 4.75
N VAL A 67 -11.97 8.94 5.10
CA VAL A 67 -12.68 8.01 4.20
C VAL A 67 -13.17 8.65 2.91
N ASP A 68 -13.47 9.94 2.91
CA ASP A 68 -13.88 10.68 1.72
C ASP A 68 -12.78 10.80 0.66
N MET A 69 -11.51 10.64 1.02
CA MET A 69 -10.39 10.69 0.07
C MET A 69 -10.34 9.46 -0.84
N ASN A 70 -10.95 8.35 -0.44
CA ASN A 70 -11.11 7.14 -1.24
C ASN A 70 -12.44 6.46 -0.91
N PRO A 71 -13.57 7.00 -1.41
CA PRO A 71 -14.90 6.53 -1.05
C PRO A 71 -15.20 5.09 -1.45
N VAL A 72 -14.54 4.59 -2.51
CA VAL A 72 -14.70 3.20 -2.97
C VAL A 72 -13.35 2.52 -3.05
N LEU A 73 -13.17 1.48 -2.20
CA LEU A 73 -11.98 0.64 -2.23
C LEU A 73 -12.38 -0.82 -2.50
N LEU A 74 -11.76 -1.41 -3.51
CA LEU A 74 -11.93 -2.82 -3.88
C LEU A 74 -10.70 -3.60 -3.44
N LYS A 75 -10.88 -4.64 -2.63
CA LYS A 75 -9.78 -5.54 -2.22
C LYS A 75 -9.98 -6.91 -2.87
N PRO A 76 -9.17 -7.28 -3.87
CA PRO A 76 -9.25 -8.59 -4.50
C PRO A 76 -9.12 -9.71 -3.48
N SER A 77 -10.14 -10.58 -3.37
CA SER A 77 -10.16 -11.75 -2.48
C SER A 77 -9.97 -13.06 -3.24
N SER A 78 -10.29 -13.07 -4.54
CA SER A 78 -10.09 -14.18 -5.48
C SER A 78 -9.82 -13.63 -6.88
N ASP A 79 -9.64 -14.52 -7.86
CA ASP A 79 -9.44 -14.10 -9.25
C ASP A 79 -10.69 -13.43 -9.87
N THR A 80 -11.86 -13.68 -9.31
CA THR A 80 -13.15 -13.17 -9.80
C THR A 80 -13.95 -12.39 -8.78
N GLY A 81 -13.42 -12.18 -7.56
CA GLY A 81 -14.13 -11.54 -6.47
C GLY A 81 -13.30 -10.50 -5.75
N ALA A 82 -13.96 -9.43 -5.30
CA ALA A 82 -13.35 -8.43 -4.46
C ALA A 82 -14.27 -8.10 -3.26
N GLN A 83 -13.65 -7.81 -2.12
CA GLN A 83 -14.34 -7.18 -1.02
C GLN A 83 -14.53 -5.71 -1.36
N VAL A 84 -15.78 -5.26 -1.32
CA VAL A 84 -16.16 -3.86 -1.58
C VAL A 84 -16.20 -3.09 -0.27
N ILE A 85 -15.51 -1.97 -0.22
CA ILE A 85 -15.48 -1.06 0.90
C ILE A 85 -16.00 0.29 0.41
N ILE A 86 -17.06 0.81 1.03
CA ILE A 86 -17.62 2.14 0.74
C ILE A 86 -17.53 2.98 2.02
N HIS A 87 -17.00 4.22 1.87
CA HIS A 87 -16.76 5.13 2.99
C HIS A 87 -16.04 4.42 4.16
N GLY A 88 -14.99 3.68 3.84
CA GLY A 88 -14.14 2.99 4.82
C GLY A 88 -14.76 1.74 5.47
N LYS A 89 -15.98 1.34 5.12
CA LYS A 89 -16.68 0.18 5.70
C LYS A 89 -16.91 -0.90 4.65
N ALA A 90 -16.59 -2.16 4.99
CA ALA A 90 -16.87 -3.29 4.14
C ALA A 90 -18.37 -3.51 3.98
N ILE A 91 -18.85 -3.60 2.74
CA ILE A 91 -20.21 -4.03 2.43
C ILE A 91 -20.19 -5.55 2.28
N SER A 92 -21.19 -6.24 2.84
CA SER A 92 -21.32 -7.70 2.69
C SER A 92 -21.28 -8.10 1.22
N GLN A 93 -20.59 -9.21 0.92
CA GLN A 93 -20.34 -9.72 -0.43
C GLN A 93 -21.56 -9.60 -1.34
N MET A 94 -21.47 -8.75 -2.37
CA MET A 94 -22.48 -8.63 -3.40
C MET A 94 -22.20 -9.65 -4.50
N GLN A 95 -23.21 -10.48 -4.82
CA GLN A 95 -23.16 -11.39 -5.97
C GLN A 95 -23.16 -10.58 -7.28
N ALA A 96 -22.60 -11.16 -8.37
CA ALA A 96 -22.43 -10.51 -9.66
C ALA A 96 -23.71 -9.86 -10.27
N GLN A 97 -24.89 -10.32 -9.91
CA GLN A 97 -26.16 -9.73 -10.33
C GLN A 97 -26.46 -8.36 -9.68
N ALA A 98 -25.89 -8.10 -8.50
CA ALA A 98 -25.96 -6.81 -7.82
C ALA A 98 -24.95 -5.78 -8.37
N TYR A 99 -24.12 -6.14 -9.35
CA TYR A 99 -23.07 -5.29 -9.89
C TYR A 99 -23.61 -4.05 -10.63
N HIS A 100 -24.79 -4.13 -11.26
CA HIS A 100 -25.44 -2.97 -11.92
C HIS A 100 -25.96 -1.94 -10.91
N ASP A 101 -26.54 -2.40 -9.80
CA ASP A 101 -26.98 -1.51 -8.71
C ASP A 101 -25.80 -0.97 -7.91
N TYR A 102 -24.70 -1.75 -7.82
CA TYR A 102 -23.46 -1.33 -7.18
C TYR A 102 -22.85 -0.08 -7.82
N LYS A 103 -22.73 -0.02 -9.16
CA LYS A 103 -22.15 1.14 -9.86
C LYS A 103 -22.88 2.44 -9.55
N LYS A 104 -24.22 2.40 -9.42
CA LYS A 104 -25.02 3.57 -9.03
C LYS A 104 -24.76 4.00 -7.60
N VAL A 105 -24.75 3.04 -6.66
CA VAL A 105 -24.43 3.30 -5.25
C VAL A 105 -23.01 3.82 -5.10
N ALA A 106 -22.07 3.22 -5.81
CA ALA A 106 -20.67 3.64 -5.80
C ALA A 106 -20.49 5.06 -6.37
N MET A 107 -21.14 5.39 -7.50
CA MET A 107 -21.09 6.75 -8.07
C MET A 107 -21.69 7.79 -7.12
N GLN A 108 -22.81 7.47 -6.45
CA GLN A 108 -23.39 8.38 -5.48
C GLN A 108 -22.44 8.61 -4.31
N ALA A 109 -21.83 7.55 -3.76
CA ALA A 109 -20.85 7.67 -2.69
C ALA A 109 -19.62 8.51 -3.10
N VAL A 110 -19.17 8.36 -4.35
CA VAL A 110 -18.07 9.15 -4.93
C VAL A 110 -18.43 10.63 -5.00
N LEU A 111 -19.61 10.96 -5.51
CA LEU A 111 -20.07 12.35 -5.65
C LEU A 111 -20.31 13.01 -4.28
N ASP A 112 -20.91 12.28 -3.33
CA ASP A 112 -21.15 12.77 -1.97
C ASP A 112 -19.83 13.08 -1.25
N SER A 113 -18.82 12.22 -1.39
CA SER A 113 -17.50 12.43 -0.81
C SER A 113 -16.79 13.61 -1.44
N HIS A 114 -16.80 13.71 -2.78
CA HIS A 114 -16.22 14.85 -3.48
C HIS A 114 -16.90 16.18 -3.06
N GLN A 115 -18.21 16.19 -2.93
CA GLN A 115 -18.95 17.36 -2.46
C GLN A 115 -18.54 17.78 -1.05
N ARG A 116 -18.41 16.81 -0.11
CA ARG A 116 -17.97 17.11 1.27
C ARG A 116 -16.55 17.69 1.31
N LEU A 117 -15.63 17.12 0.52
CA LEU A 117 -14.25 17.65 0.41
C LEU A 117 -14.23 19.04 -0.24
N SER A 118 -15.03 19.29 -1.28
CA SER A 118 -15.12 20.59 -1.96
C SER A 118 -15.62 21.72 -1.05
N GLN A 119 -16.36 21.38 0.00
CA GLN A 119 -16.79 22.36 1.02
C GLN A 119 -15.70 22.72 2.04
N GLN A 120 -14.66 21.87 2.16
CA GLN A 120 -13.63 21.98 3.18
C GLN A 120 -12.27 22.44 2.61
N TYR A 121 -11.99 22.11 1.36
CA TYR A 121 -10.70 22.34 0.73
C TYR A 121 -10.82 23.22 -0.51
N GLN A 122 -9.82 24.07 -0.72
CA GLN A 122 -9.76 24.99 -1.88
C GLN A 122 -9.46 24.22 -3.18
N VAL A 123 -8.64 23.19 -3.08
CA VAL A 123 -8.21 22.39 -4.22
C VAL A 123 -8.35 20.91 -3.90
N ILE A 124 -8.93 20.14 -4.81
CA ILE A 124 -8.97 18.69 -4.74
C ILE A 124 -8.13 18.13 -5.88
N VAL A 125 -7.07 17.40 -5.55
CA VAL A 125 -6.23 16.72 -6.52
C VAL A 125 -6.75 15.29 -6.70
N VAL A 126 -7.37 15.05 -7.87
CA VAL A 126 -8.04 13.78 -8.14
C VAL A 126 -7.12 12.83 -8.88
N GLU A 127 -7.08 11.57 -8.44
CA GLU A 127 -6.37 10.47 -9.09
C GLU A 127 -7.34 9.56 -9.84
N GLY A 128 -7.09 9.31 -11.13
CA GLY A 128 -7.80 8.30 -11.91
C GLY A 128 -7.32 6.87 -11.64
N ALA A 129 -8.08 5.88 -12.08
CA ALA A 129 -7.74 4.47 -11.95
C ALA A 129 -7.40 3.83 -13.31
N GLY A 130 -6.26 3.13 -13.41
CA GLY A 130 -5.82 2.51 -14.67
C GLY A 130 -5.64 3.55 -15.80
N SER A 131 -6.31 3.31 -16.92
CA SER A 131 -6.32 4.21 -18.08
C SER A 131 -7.77 4.59 -18.46
N PRO A 132 -8.05 5.85 -18.87
CA PRO A 132 -9.37 6.23 -19.37
C PRO A 132 -9.68 5.61 -20.75
N ALA A 133 -8.69 5.02 -21.42
CA ALA A 133 -8.84 4.40 -22.74
C ALA A 133 -9.23 2.91 -22.69
N GLU A 134 -9.55 2.36 -21.51
CA GLU A 134 -10.06 0.99 -21.37
C GLU A 134 -11.50 0.90 -21.88
N ILE A 135 -11.66 0.66 -23.19
CA ILE A 135 -12.95 0.68 -23.91
C ILE A 135 -14.00 -0.24 -23.28
N ASN A 136 -13.57 -1.42 -22.79
CA ASN A 136 -14.44 -2.41 -22.16
C ASN A 136 -14.91 -2.02 -20.74
N LEU A 137 -14.31 -0.99 -20.12
CA LEU A 137 -14.64 -0.53 -18.76
C LEU A 137 -15.34 0.85 -18.74
N ARG A 138 -15.58 1.46 -19.92
CA ARG A 138 -16.13 2.82 -20.00
C ARG A 138 -17.57 2.92 -19.54
N GLU A 139 -18.39 1.88 -19.77
CA GLU A 139 -19.78 1.90 -19.35
C GLU A 139 -19.91 1.94 -17.82
N GLY A 140 -20.49 3.04 -17.31
CA GLY A 140 -20.60 3.28 -15.88
C GLY A 140 -19.24 3.53 -15.20
N ASP A 141 -18.32 4.20 -15.88
CA ASP A 141 -17.04 4.62 -15.29
C ASP A 141 -17.25 5.62 -14.16
N ILE A 142 -16.79 5.26 -12.98
CA ILE A 142 -16.85 6.11 -11.78
C ILE A 142 -15.47 6.63 -11.37
N ALA A 143 -14.43 6.25 -12.09
CA ALA A 143 -13.04 6.41 -11.65
C ALA A 143 -12.20 7.35 -12.55
N ASN A 144 -12.60 7.54 -13.80
CA ASN A 144 -11.88 8.34 -14.78
C ASN A 144 -12.77 9.42 -15.41
N MET A 145 -13.06 9.32 -16.71
CA MET A 145 -13.79 10.37 -17.44
C MET A 145 -15.25 10.50 -17.01
N GLY A 146 -15.91 9.41 -16.63
CA GLY A 146 -17.27 9.49 -16.11
C GLY A 146 -17.39 10.32 -14.84
N PHE A 147 -16.41 10.19 -13.93
CA PHE A 147 -16.32 11.08 -12.77
C PHE A 147 -15.94 12.51 -13.18
N ALA A 148 -14.92 12.68 -14.06
CA ALA A 148 -14.46 14.00 -14.49
C ALA A 148 -15.58 14.82 -15.16
N GLU A 149 -16.43 14.18 -15.97
CA GLU A 149 -17.61 14.81 -16.56
C GLU A 149 -18.67 15.19 -15.53
N ALA A 150 -18.92 14.31 -14.55
CA ALA A 150 -19.96 14.54 -13.53
C ALA A 150 -19.67 15.75 -12.63
N VAL A 151 -18.39 16.11 -12.43
CA VAL A 151 -17.98 17.22 -11.55
C VAL A 151 -17.26 18.34 -12.29
N ASP A 152 -17.31 18.33 -13.63
CA ASP A 152 -16.66 19.32 -14.52
C ASP A 152 -15.15 19.50 -14.24
N CYS A 153 -14.44 18.39 -14.01
CA CYS A 153 -13.04 18.39 -13.62
C CYS A 153 -12.10 18.40 -14.83
N PRO A 154 -11.13 19.34 -14.93
CA PRO A 154 -10.08 19.29 -15.94
C PRO A 154 -9.14 18.12 -15.72
N VAL A 155 -8.63 17.54 -16.83
CA VAL A 155 -7.82 16.31 -16.81
C VAL A 155 -6.42 16.58 -17.35
N ILE A 156 -5.41 16.12 -16.62
CA ILE A 156 -4.02 16.02 -17.06
C ILE A 156 -3.72 14.55 -17.34
N LEU A 157 -3.27 14.24 -18.56
CA LEU A 157 -2.81 12.88 -18.90
C LEU A 157 -1.31 12.74 -18.60
N ILE A 158 -0.94 11.69 -17.85
CA ILE A 158 0.45 11.33 -17.56
C ILE A 158 0.83 10.03 -18.28
N ALA A 159 2.04 9.99 -18.86
CA ALA A 159 2.60 8.80 -19.48
C ALA A 159 4.06 8.58 -19.07
N ASP A 160 4.42 7.30 -18.91
CA ASP A 160 5.78 6.84 -18.60
C ASP A 160 6.60 6.75 -19.89
N ILE A 161 7.76 7.44 -19.96
CA ILE A 161 8.67 7.38 -21.12
C ILE A 161 9.74 6.30 -20.97
N ASP A 162 10.04 5.84 -19.76
CA ASP A 162 11.13 4.89 -19.48
C ASP A 162 10.90 3.52 -20.17
N LYS A 163 9.64 3.14 -20.35
CA LYS A 163 9.24 1.90 -21.05
C LYS A 163 9.16 2.05 -22.58
N GLY A 164 9.34 3.27 -23.11
CA GLY A 164 9.16 3.58 -24.53
C GLY A 164 7.71 3.80 -24.96
N GLY A 165 7.49 4.31 -26.17
CA GLY A 165 6.17 4.49 -26.76
C GLY A 165 5.33 5.63 -26.19
N VAL A 166 5.88 6.57 -25.43
CA VAL A 166 5.16 7.63 -24.71
C VAL A 166 4.24 8.44 -25.63
N PHE A 167 4.66 8.81 -26.82
CA PHE A 167 3.87 9.59 -27.77
C PHE A 167 2.67 8.79 -28.29
N ALA A 168 2.87 7.49 -28.59
CA ALA A 168 1.79 6.61 -29.01
C ALA A 168 0.76 6.43 -27.88
N HIS A 169 1.22 6.28 -26.63
CA HIS A 169 0.34 6.18 -25.47
C HIS A 169 -0.49 7.45 -25.27
N LEU A 170 0.13 8.64 -25.34
CA LEU A 170 -0.61 9.91 -25.15
C LEU A 170 -1.61 10.16 -26.29
N VAL A 171 -1.17 10.06 -27.54
CA VAL A 171 -2.04 10.29 -28.70
C VAL A 171 -3.13 9.23 -28.78
N GLY A 172 -2.78 7.94 -28.62
CA GLY A 172 -3.77 6.86 -28.68
C GLY A 172 -4.79 6.95 -27.54
N THR A 173 -4.37 7.30 -26.31
CA THR A 173 -5.30 7.53 -25.22
C THR A 173 -6.26 8.67 -25.53
N LEU A 174 -5.75 9.81 -26.01
CA LEU A 174 -6.57 10.97 -26.36
C LEU A 174 -7.56 10.65 -27.50
N ASP A 175 -7.09 9.99 -28.57
CA ASP A 175 -7.91 9.67 -29.75
C ASP A 175 -9.05 8.66 -29.45
N LEU A 176 -8.91 7.85 -28.38
CA LEU A 176 -9.95 6.91 -27.93
C LEU A 176 -11.02 7.56 -27.04
N LEU A 177 -10.83 8.79 -26.60
CA LEU A 177 -11.81 9.55 -25.82
C LEU A 177 -12.85 10.19 -26.76
N SER A 178 -14.08 10.40 -26.27
CA SER A 178 -15.09 11.21 -26.95
C SER A 178 -14.64 12.67 -27.04
N GLN A 179 -15.28 13.45 -27.93
CA GLN A 179 -14.89 14.86 -28.07
C GLN A 179 -15.04 15.64 -26.76
N SER A 180 -16.11 15.42 -26.00
CA SER A 180 -16.34 16.10 -24.72
C SER A 180 -15.24 15.76 -23.68
N GLU A 181 -14.78 14.52 -23.68
CA GLU A 181 -13.68 14.07 -22.81
C GLU A 181 -12.32 14.62 -23.28
N GLN A 182 -12.07 14.64 -24.60
CA GLN A 182 -10.87 15.27 -25.16
C GLN A 182 -10.78 16.76 -24.80
N ASP A 183 -11.92 17.46 -24.84
CA ASP A 183 -11.97 18.88 -24.48
C ASP A 183 -11.62 19.12 -23.01
N ARG A 184 -11.90 18.16 -22.11
CA ARG A 184 -11.49 18.18 -20.68
C ARG A 184 -10.00 17.97 -20.46
N VAL A 185 -9.31 17.32 -21.40
CA VAL A 185 -7.86 17.14 -21.30
C VAL A 185 -7.17 18.48 -21.55
N VAL A 186 -6.56 19.03 -20.51
CA VAL A 186 -5.93 20.36 -20.53
C VAL A 186 -4.44 20.31 -20.82
N GLY A 187 -3.81 19.13 -20.81
CA GLY A 187 -2.41 18.96 -21.15
C GLY A 187 -1.83 17.61 -20.72
N PHE A 188 -0.55 17.46 -20.97
CA PHE A 188 0.20 16.24 -20.77
C PHE A 188 1.35 16.44 -19.79
N VAL A 189 1.65 15.38 -19.02
CA VAL A 189 2.90 15.26 -18.26
C VAL A 189 3.64 14.00 -18.72
N ILE A 190 4.89 14.13 -19.08
CA ILE A 190 5.77 13.01 -19.39
C ILE A 190 6.58 12.70 -18.13
N ASN A 191 6.55 11.44 -17.69
CA ASN A 191 7.16 11.01 -16.45
C ASN A 191 8.35 10.06 -16.69
N LYS A 192 9.24 9.99 -15.72
CA LYS A 192 10.39 9.08 -15.68
C LYS A 192 11.38 9.30 -16.81
N PHE A 193 11.59 10.54 -17.22
CA PHE A 193 12.54 10.88 -18.28
C PHE A 193 13.99 10.70 -17.80
N ARG A 194 14.81 10.11 -18.66
CA ARG A 194 16.27 10.00 -18.48
C ARG A 194 16.98 10.61 -19.67
N GLY A 195 17.93 11.48 -19.43
CA GLY A 195 18.77 12.07 -20.45
C GLY A 195 18.63 13.57 -20.60
N ASP A 196 19.09 14.11 -21.73
CA ASP A 196 19.03 15.54 -22.04
C ASP A 196 17.66 15.89 -22.62
N ILE A 197 16.95 16.81 -21.98
CA ILE A 197 15.63 17.29 -22.39
C ILE A 197 15.66 17.91 -23.79
N ALA A 198 16.78 18.48 -24.22
CA ALA A 198 16.93 19.06 -25.56
C ALA A 198 16.71 18.03 -26.67
N LEU A 199 17.04 16.76 -26.43
CA LEU A 199 16.80 15.68 -27.38
C LEU A 199 15.31 15.31 -27.52
N LEU A 200 14.51 15.62 -26.51
CA LEU A 200 13.07 15.35 -26.51
C LEU A 200 12.25 16.50 -27.12
N GLN A 201 12.83 17.71 -27.22
CA GLN A 201 12.09 18.92 -27.57
C GLN A 201 11.29 18.80 -28.87
N SER A 202 11.88 18.29 -29.93
CA SER A 202 11.18 18.10 -31.22
C SER A 202 9.97 17.17 -31.12
N GLY A 203 10.01 16.19 -30.21
CA GLY A 203 8.89 15.30 -29.93
C GLY A 203 7.78 16.02 -29.12
N LEU A 204 8.17 16.89 -28.19
CA LEU A 204 7.22 17.71 -27.43
C LEU A 204 6.46 18.67 -28.37
N ASP A 205 7.20 19.37 -29.23
CA ASP A 205 6.62 20.30 -30.22
C ASP A 205 5.66 19.56 -31.17
N TRP A 206 6.05 18.37 -31.64
CA TRP A 206 5.21 17.53 -32.47
C TRP A 206 3.91 17.11 -31.73
N LEU A 207 4.02 16.71 -30.45
CA LEU A 207 2.87 16.28 -29.65
C LEU A 207 1.87 17.44 -29.47
N GLU A 208 2.36 18.63 -29.12
CA GLU A 208 1.53 19.82 -28.98
C GLU A 208 0.84 20.21 -30.31
N GLN A 209 1.57 20.19 -31.44
CA GLN A 209 0.99 20.45 -32.78
C GLN A 209 -0.05 19.40 -33.16
N ARG A 210 0.22 18.11 -32.88
CA ARG A 210 -0.69 16.99 -33.25
C ARG A 210 -1.98 17.00 -32.46
N THR A 211 -1.93 17.39 -31.19
CA THR A 211 -3.06 17.27 -30.25
C THR A 211 -3.73 18.59 -29.90
N ASN A 212 -3.10 19.71 -30.23
CA ASN A 212 -3.49 21.05 -29.79
C ASN A 212 -3.63 21.16 -28.25
N LYS A 213 -2.82 20.38 -27.51
CA LYS A 213 -2.77 20.37 -26.06
C LYS A 213 -1.33 20.60 -25.60
N PRO A 214 -1.10 21.41 -24.55
CA PRO A 214 0.26 21.71 -24.08
C PRO A 214 0.89 20.53 -23.34
N VAL A 215 2.19 20.42 -23.42
CA VAL A 215 3.00 19.64 -22.46
C VAL A 215 3.24 20.51 -21.23
N LEU A 216 2.68 20.11 -20.10
CA LEU A 216 2.76 20.82 -18.82
C LEU A 216 4.08 20.57 -18.09
N GLY A 217 4.85 19.58 -18.55
CA GLY A 217 6.18 19.30 -18.03
C GLY A 217 6.68 17.90 -18.31
N VAL A 218 7.99 17.72 -18.08
CA VAL A 218 8.69 16.46 -18.20
C VAL A 218 9.42 16.19 -16.90
N LEU A 219 8.94 15.21 -16.14
CA LEU A 219 9.53 14.85 -14.85
C LEU A 219 10.71 13.89 -15.05
N PRO A 220 11.83 14.14 -14.39
CA PRO A 220 12.98 13.24 -14.44
C PRO A 220 12.67 11.92 -13.74
N TYR A 221 13.39 10.88 -14.09
CA TYR A 221 13.40 9.64 -13.33
C TYR A 221 14.07 9.88 -11.97
N LEU A 222 13.28 9.87 -10.91
CA LEU A 222 13.79 10.03 -9.56
C LEU A 222 14.35 8.67 -9.08
N MET A 223 15.68 8.54 -9.14
CA MET A 223 16.36 7.34 -8.66
C MET A 223 16.09 7.15 -7.17
N ASP A 224 15.83 5.90 -6.77
CA ASP A 224 15.67 5.49 -5.38
C ASP A 224 14.62 6.31 -4.59
N LEU A 225 13.53 6.72 -5.26
CA LEU A 225 12.41 7.38 -4.59
C LEU A 225 11.70 6.34 -3.70
N GLN A 226 11.83 6.50 -2.40
CA GLN A 226 11.30 5.56 -1.40
C GLN A 226 9.92 6.01 -0.88
N LEU A 227 8.96 6.14 -1.79
CA LEU A 227 7.56 6.36 -1.44
C LEU A 227 6.79 5.03 -1.54
N ALA A 228 5.77 4.88 -0.70
CA ALA A 228 4.91 3.71 -0.72
C ALA A 228 4.27 3.54 -2.11
N GLU A 229 4.58 2.45 -2.80
CA GLU A 229 3.94 2.07 -4.06
C GLU A 229 2.69 1.23 -3.79
N GLU A 230 1.68 1.37 -4.65
CA GLU A 230 0.38 0.75 -4.43
C GLU A 230 0.38 -0.77 -4.64
N ASP A 231 1.06 -1.26 -5.68
CA ASP A 231 0.88 -2.64 -6.15
C ASP A 231 2.19 -3.41 -6.43
N ALA A 232 3.37 -2.80 -6.31
CA ALA A 232 4.62 -3.47 -6.66
C ALA A 232 5.49 -3.76 -5.44
N ILE A 233 5.76 -5.04 -5.20
CA ILE A 233 6.85 -5.43 -4.30
C ILE A 233 8.16 -5.13 -5.02
N GLN A 234 8.82 -4.05 -4.64
CA GLN A 234 10.16 -3.74 -5.16
C GLN A 234 11.16 -4.77 -4.63
N ALA A 235 11.72 -5.54 -5.54
CA ALA A 235 12.69 -6.60 -5.19
C ALA A 235 14.13 -6.11 -5.13
N ASN A 236 14.41 -4.89 -5.62
CA ASN A 236 15.77 -4.39 -5.75
C ASN A 236 16.20 -3.66 -4.48
N GLN A 237 17.26 -4.13 -3.88
CA GLN A 237 17.93 -3.51 -2.75
C GLN A 237 19.43 -3.41 -3.09
N SER A 238 20.01 -2.22 -2.96
CA SER A 238 21.44 -1.99 -3.20
C SER A 238 22.17 -1.96 -1.85
N ILE A 239 22.67 -3.11 -1.40
CA ILE A 239 23.47 -3.22 -0.16
C ILE A 239 24.82 -3.83 -0.51
N HIS A 240 25.91 -3.29 0.07
CA HIS A 240 27.20 -3.93 0.04
C HIS A 240 27.19 -5.17 0.95
N GLN A 241 27.69 -6.29 0.43
CA GLN A 241 27.67 -7.57 1.16
C GLN A 241 28.35 -7.51 2.55
N ASP A 242 29.37 -6.67 2.68
CA ASP A 242 30.14 -6.52 3.92
C ASP A 242 29.36 -5.77 5.02
N ASP A 243 28.33 -5.01 4.66
CA ASP A 243 27.47 -4.26 5.61
C ASP A 243 26.32 -5.10 6.16
N ILE A 244 26.02 -6.26 5.56
CA ILE A 244 24.89 -7.10 5.95
C ILE A 244 25.13 -7.70 7.34
N ARG A 245 24.26 -7.36 8.28
CA ARG A 245 24.21 -7.91 9.64
C ARG A 245 23.10 -8.95 9.81
N LEU A 246 22.00 -8.81 9.04
CA LEU A 246 20.84 -9.69 9.14
C LEU A 246 20.28 -10.01 7.75
N ARG A 247 19.91 -11.27 7.55
CA ARG A 247 19.23 -11.76 6.35
C ARG A 247 17.78 -12.09 6.69
N ILE A 248 16.84 -11.41 6.05
CA ILE A 248 15.41 -11.61 6.25
C ILE A 248 14.80 -12.19 4.98
N THR A 249 13.97 -13.22 5.15
CA THR A 249 13.22 -13.85 4.06
C THR A 249 11.73 -13.68 4.26
N VAL A 250 11.03 -13.26 3.19
CA VAL A 250 9.58 -13.10 3.19
C VAL A 250 8.99 -13.95 2.05
N PRO A 251 8.23 -15.00 2.32
CA PRO A 251 7.49 -15.73 1.30
C PRO A 251 6.36 -14.86 0.74
N VAL A 252 6.26 -14.77 -0.59
CA VAL A 252 5.24 -13.97 -1.27
C VAL A 252 4.01 -14.83 -1.51
N PHE A 253 2.96 -14.57 -0.76
CA PHE A 253 1.65 -15.22 -0.92
C PHE A 253 0.88 -14.66 -2.11
N SER A 254 -0.11 -15.44 -2.62
CA SER A 254 -0.96 -14.99 -3.72
C SER A 254 -1.77 -13.75 -3.38
N ARG A 255 -2.12 -13.59 -2.11
CA ARG A 255 -2.94 -12.50 -1.58
C ARG A 255 -2.22 -11.75 -0.44
N ILE A 256 -0.90 -11.56 -0.60
CA ILE A 256 -0.12 -10.73 0.32
C ILE A 256 -0.77 -9.36 0.46
N SER A 257 -0.89 -8.87 1.68
CA SER A 257 -1.47 -7.56 1.98
C SER A 257 -0.54 -6.74 2.85
N ASN A 258 -0.63 -5.41 2.73
CA ASN A 258 0.18 -4.46 3.50
C ASN A 258 1.69 -4.74 3.39
N HIS A 259 2.17 -5.03 2.18
CA HIS A 259 3.61 -5.28 1.95
C HIS A 259 4.50 -4.06 2.27
N THR A 260 3.90 -2.89 2.46
CA THR A 260 4.59 -1.69 2.96
C THR A 260 5.16 -1.86 4.36
N ASP A 261 4.72 -2.87 5.13
CA ASP A 261 5.37 -3.26 6.39
C ASP A 261 6.89 -3.52 6.22
N PHE A 262 7.32 -3.92 5.02
CA PHE A 262 8.70 -4.25 4.74
C PHE A 262 9.55 -3.07 4.24
N ASP A 263 9.00 -1.89 4.06
CA ASP A 263 9.70 -0.74 3.48
C ASP A 263 10.89 -0.31 4.34
N MET A 264 10.73 -0.24 5.67
CA MET A 264 11.81 0.10 6.58
C MET A 264 12.90 -0.98 6.65
N LEU A 265 12.54 -2.25 6.53
CA LEU A 265 13.51 -3.35 6.43
C LEU A 265 14.31 -3.27 5.13
N ARG A 266 13.63 -2.93 4.02
CA ARG A 266 14.28 -2.76 2.71
C ARG A 266 15.20 -1.53 2.67
N ALA A 267 14.82 -0.46 3.34
CA ALA A 267 15.63 0.77 3.43
C ALA A 267 16.79 0.66 4.41
N HIS A 268 16.79 -0.35 5.28
CA HIS A 268 17.81 -0.49 6.32
C HIS A 268 19.17 -0.91 5.72
N PRO A 269 20.27 -0.15 5.96
CA PRO A 269 21.56 -0.39 5.30
C PRO A 269 22.25 -1.70 5.70
N GLN A 270 21.84 -2.32 6.81
CA GLN A 270 22.45 -3.54 7.36
C GLN A 270 21.54 -4.78 7.24
N VAL A 271 20.38 -4.67 6.59
CA VAL A 271 19.41 -5.77 6.45
C VAL A 271 19.27 -6.18 4.98
N ALA A 272 19.62 -7.42 4.68
CA ALA A 272 19.35 -8.01 3.37
C ALA A 272 17.95 -8.65 3.37
N LEU A 273 17.00 -8.03 2.68
CA LEU A 273 15.63 -8.49 2.56
C LEU A 273 15.42 -9.24 1.23
N THR A 274 14.91 -10.47 1.31
CA THR A 274 14.63 -11.32 0.16
C THR A 274 13.16 -11.71 0.11
N PHE A 275 12.47 -11.33 -0.97
CA PHE A 275 11.13 -11.82 -1.27
C PHE A 275 11.21 -13.09 -2.10
N VAL A 276 10.65 -14.18 -1.58
CA VAL A 276 10.68 -15.51 -2.22
C VAL A 276 9.35 -15.77 -2.92
N ARG A 277 9.41 -15.91 -4.24
CA ARG A 277 8.23 -16.18 -5.06
C ARG A 277 7.86 -17.67 -5.06
N GLN A 278 6.64 -17.95 -5.44
CA GLN A 278 6.13 -19.30 -5.61
C GLN A 278 7.06 -20.14 -6.50
N GLY A 279 7.24 -21.41 -6.16
CA GLY A 279 8.15 -22.31 -6.85
C GLY A 279 9.62 -22.24 -6.42
N GLN A 280 9.99 -21.29 -5.57
CA GLN A 280 11.34 -21.17 -5.00
C GLN A 280 11.37 -21.71 -3.57
N LYS A 281 12.51 -22.24 -3.12
CA LYS A 281 12.76 -22.59 -1.73
C LYS A 281 13.12 -21.37 -0.92
N LEU A 282 12.80 -21.37 0.38
CA LEU A 282 13.27 -20.34 1.29
C LEU A 282 14.79 -20.45 1.46
N PRO A 283 15.55 -19.39 1.15
CA PRO A 283 17.00 -19.40 1.33
C PRO A 283 17.38 -19.37 2.82
N PRO A 284 18.62 -19.75 3.17
CA PRO A 284 19.14 -19.55 4.51
C PRO A 284 19.03 -18.07 4.93
N SER A 285 18.45 -17.83 6.09
CA SER A 285 18.22 -16.49 6.65
C SER A 285 18.29 -16.54 8.17
N ASP A 286 18.32 -15.39 8.82
CA ASP A 286 18.29 -15.26 10.28
C ASP A 286 16.86 -15.13 10.78
N LEU A 287 16.01 -14.47 9.98
CA LEU A 287 14.59 -14.25 10.25
C LEU A 287 13.74 -14.60 9.03
N ILE A 288 12.69 -15.36 9.22
CA ILE A 288 11.61 -15.53 8.24
C ILE A 288 10.41 -14.73 8.73
N ILE A 289 9.83 -13.86 7.88
CA ILE A 289 8.62 -13.13 8.21
C ILE A 289 7.47 -13.63 7.33
N LEU A 290 6.43 -14.18 7.97
CA LEU A 290 5.18 -14.52 7.30
C LEU A 290 4.32 -13.25 7.22
N PRO A 291 4.03 -12.74 6.00
CA PRO A 291 3.34 -11.47 5.83
C PRO A 291 1.82 -11.58 6.06
N GLY A 292 1.17 -10.42 6.05
CA GLY A 292 -0.29 -10.33 6.00
C GLY A 292 -0.87 -10.98 4.75
N SER A 293 -2.05 -11.53 4.88
CA SER A 293 -2.78 -12.20 3.80
C SER A 293 -4.25 -11.78 3.79
N LYS A 294 -4.82 -11.61 2.59
CA LYS A 294 -6.26 -11.35 2.41
C LYS A 294 -7.09 -12.63 2.35
N ASN A 295 -6.44 -13.79 2.19
CA ASN A 295 -7.07 -15.10 2.24
C ASN A 295 -6.15 -16.09 2.94
N VAL A 296 -6.18 -16.06 4.26
CA VAL A 296 -5.19 -16.74 5.12
C VAL A 296 -5.21 -18.26 4.93
N ARG A 297 -6.39 -18.87 4.80
CA ARG A 297 -6.50 -20.32 4.64
C ARG A 297 -5.97 -20.79 3.29
N ALA A 298 -6.23 -20.05 2.22
CA ALA A 298 -5.72 -20.36 0.89
C ALA A 298 -4.19 -20.18 0.82
N ASP A 299 -3.67 -19.10 1.41
CA ASP A 299 -2.23 -18.84 1.42
C ASP A 299 -1.47 -19.81 2.34
N LEU A 300 -2.09 -20.31 3.42
CA LEU A 300 -1.53 -21.39 4.24
C LEU A 300 -1.46 -22.71 3.45
N ALA A 301 -2.47 -23.00 2.63
CA ALA A 301 -2.43 -24.15 1.74
C ALA A 301 -1.32 -24.01 0.68
N LEU A 302 -1.15 -22.82 0.12
CA LEU A 302 -0.07 -22.49 -0.81
C LEU A 302 1.31 -22.66 -0.15
N LEU A 303 1.49 -22.19 1.08
CA LEU A 303 2.73 -22.36 1.86
C LEU A 303 3.12 -23.82 1.96
N ARG A 304 2.16 -24.71 2.26
CA ARG A 304 2.38 -26.17 2.31
C ARG A 304 2.64 -26.78 0.93
N GLN A 305 1.93 -26.32 -0.10
CA GLN A 305 2.14 -26.77 -1.47
C GLN A 305 3.59 -26.53 -1.94
N HIS A 306 4.20 -25.44 -1.50
CA HIS A 306 5.59 -25.11 -1.82
C HIS A 306 6.60 -25.69 -0.82
N ALA A 307 6.16 -26.51 0.14
CA ALA A 307 6.97 -27.07 1.22
C ALA A 307 7.71 -26.03 2.06
N TRP A 308 7.21 -24.80 2.11
CA TRP A 308 7.77 -23.74 2.94
C TRP A 308 7.58 -24.01 4.44
N ASP A 309 6.56 -24.80 4.83
CA ASP A 309 6.41 -25.31 6.20
C ASP A 309 7.60 -26.18 6.63
N GLN A 310 8.13 -27.01 5.72
CA GLN A 310 9.32 -27.83 5.97
C GLN A 310 10.59 -26.96 6.05
N ASP A 311 10.71 -25.95 5.18
CA ASP A 311 11.83 -24.99 5.24
C ASP A 311 11.79 -24.19 6.54
N ILE A 312 10.61 -23.73 7.01
CA ILE A 312 10.42 -23.05 8.30
C ILE A 312 10.79 -23.99 9.46
N ALA A 313 10.31 -25.24 9.47
CA ALA A 313 10.65 -26.20 10.50
C ALA A 313 12.17 -26.50 10.56
N LYS A 314 12.82 -26.54 9.39
CA LYS A 314 14.28 -26.66 9.31
C LYS A 314 14.97 -25.41 9.85
N HIS A 315 14.52 -24.23 9.47
CA HIS A 315 15.06 -22.94 9.93
C HIS A 315 15.03 -22.82 11.46
N LEU A 316 13.90 -23.14 12.10
CA LEU A 316 13.75 -23.13 13.55
C LEU A 316 14.68 -24.15 14.25
N ARG A 317 14.86 -25.36 13.68
CA ARG A 317 15.81 -26.35 14.23
C ARG A 317 17.26 -25.86 14.26
N TYR A 318 17.63 -24.96 13.39
CA TYR A 318 18.98 -24.35 13.37
C TYR A 318 19.06 -23.06 14.17
N GLY A 319 18.04 -22.75 14.98
CA GLY A 319 18.03 -21.57 15.87
C GLY A 319 17.59 -20.28 15.22
N GLY A 320 17.06 -20.32 13.97
CA GLY A 320 16.50 -19.16 13.28
C GLY A 320 15.22 -18.65 13.96
N LYS A 321 14.78 -17.48 13.58
CA LYS A 321 13.59 -16.81 14.12
C LYS A 321 12.48 -16.71 13.08
N VAL A 322 11.22 -16.74 13.54
CA VAL A 322 10.05 -16.57 12.68
C VAL A 322 9.11 -15.54 13.27
N LEU A 323 8.71 -14.54 12.48
CA LEU A 323 7.74 -13.52 12.85
C LEU A 323 6.51 -13.62 11.95
N GLY A 324 5.31 -13.63 12.51
CA GLY A 324 4.06 -13.58 11.77
C GLY A 324 3.38 -12.22 11.91
N ILE A 325 2.97 -11.62 10.80
CA ILE A 325 2.22 -10.37 10.77
C ILE A 325 0.79 -10.66 10.30
N CYS A 326 -0.22 -10.29 11.08
CA CYS A 326 -1.64 -10.39 10.74
C CYS A 326 -2.01 -11.80 10.25
N GLY A 327 -2.24 -12.02 8.96
CA GLY A 327 -2.48 -13.36 8.40
C GLY A 327 -1.36 -14.35 8.69
N GLY A 328 -0.10 -13.91 8.64
CA GLY A 328 1.07 -14.71 9.01
C GLY A 328 1.06 -15.13 10.48
N TYR A 329 0.61 -14.25 11.38
CA TYR A 329 0.41 -14.58 12.79
C TYR A 329 -0.63 -15.69 12.98
N GLN A 330 -1.76 -15.57 12.26
CA GLN A 330 -2.81 -16.60 12.29
C GLN A 330 -2.29 -17.95 11.79
N MET A 331 -1.46 -17.96 10.73
CA MET A 331 -0.86 -19.19 10.18
C MET A 331 0.06 -19.92 11.19
N LEU A 332 0.73 -19.17 12.06
CA LEU A 332 1.61 -19.72 13.10
C LEU A 332 0.86 -20.41 14.25
N GLY A 333 -0.44 -20.17 14.39
CA GLY A 333 -1.31 -20.75 15.41
C GLY A 333 -1.64 -22.22 15.20
N GLN A 334 -2.52 -22.74 16.06
CA GLN A 334 -2.98 -24.13 16.05
C GLN A 334 -4.02 -24.36 14.94
N ASN A 335 -5.04 -23.52 14.89
CA ASN A 335 -6.16 -23.64 13.94
C ASN A 335 -6.65 -22.27 13.47
N ILE A 336 -7.16 -22.25 12.21
CA ILE A 336 -7.86 -21.11 11.62
C ILE A 336 -9.26 -21.58 11.24
N CYS A 337 -10.28 -21.13 11.99
CA CYS A 337 -11.68 -21.49 11.83
C CYS A 337 -12.41 -20.43 10.99
N ASP A 338 -13.09 -20.85 9.94
CA ASP A 338 -13.99 -20.00 9.14
C ASP A 338 -15.39 -20.62 9.09
N PRO A 339 -16.19 -20.49 10.17
CA PRO A 339 -17.51 -21.13 10.25
C PRO A 339 -18.53 -20.52 9.31
N ARG A 340 -18.29 -19.31 8.81
CA ARG A 340 -19.20 -18.57 7.93
C ARG A 340 -18.78 -18.59 6.47
N GLY A 341 -17.54 -18.96 6.15
CA GLY A 341 -16.99 -18.90 4.79
C GLY A 341 -16.66 -17.46 4.36
N ILE A 342 -16.07 -16.69 5.27
CA ILE A 342 -15.74 -15.28 5.05
C ILE A 342 -14.63 -15.13 4.01
N GLU A 343 -13.63 -16.00 4.06
CA GLU A 343 -12.49 -16.02 3.12
C GLU A 343 -12.56 -17.16 2.12
N GLY A 344 -13.74 -17.80 1.93
CA GLY A 344 -13.91 -18.91 1.00
C GLY A 344 -14.92 -19.94 1.47
N SER A 345 -14.61 -21.23 1.37
CA SER A 345 -15.49 -22.30 1.89
C SER A 345 -15.44 -22.36 3.41
N LYS A 346 -16.61 -22.63 4.04
CA LYS A 346 -16.69 -22.91 5.47
C LYS A 346 -15.76 -24.05 5.86
N GLY A 347 -15.09 -23.93 7.01
CA GLY A 347 -14.25 -25.00 7.52
C GLY A 347 -13.15 -24.52 8.45
N THR A 348 -12.30 -25.46 8.86
CA THR A 348 -11.15 -25.22 9.72
C THR A 348 -9.89 -25.71 9.01
N SER A 349 -8.83 -24.93 9.06
CA SER A 349 -7.50 -25.30 8.57
C SER A 349 -6.57 -25.40 9.77
N GLN A 350 -5.81 -26.48 9.84
CA GLN A 350 -4.75 -26.63 10.84
C GLN A 350 -3.65 -25.62 10.54
N GLY A 351 -3.23 -24.83 11.51
CA GLY A 351 -2.10 -23.90 11.44
C GLY A 351 -0.75 -24.62 11.46
N LEU A 352 0.33 -23.87 11.58
CA LEU A 352 1.68 -24.41 11.69
C LEU A 352 2.02 -24.91 13.12
N GLY A 353 1.23 -24.48 14.13
CA GLY A 353 1.30 -24.98 15.49
C GLY A 353 2.47 -24.45 16.34
N TYR A 354 3.10 -23.38 15.94
CA TYR A 354 4.23 -22.80 16.67
C TYR A 354 3.82 -21.83 17.78
N LEU A 355 2.63 -21.24 17.67
CA LEU A 355 2.09 -20.32 18.66
C LEU A 355 0.83 -20.90 19.32
N PRO A 356 0.62 -20.68 20.64
CA PRO A 356 -0.53 -21.20 21.39
C PRO A 356 -1.76 -20.30 21.16
N ILE A 357 -2.22 -20.21 19.91
CA ILE A 357 -3.40 -19.42 19.53
C ILE A 357 -4.36 -20.22 18.69
N GLN A 358 -5.65 -19.92 18.82
CA GLN A 358 -6.70 -20.38 17.93
C GLN A 358 -7.41 -19.17 17.33
N THR A 359 -7.51 -19.14 16.00
CA THR A 359 -8.12 -18.02 15.27
C THR A 359 -9.50 -18.41 14.74
N THR A 360 -10.49 -17.53 14.96
CA THR A 360 -11.81 -17.63 14.34
C THR A 360 -12.05 -16.38 13.49
N LEU A 361 -12.39 -16.56 12.21
CA LEU A 361 -12.73 -15.48 11.31
C LEU A 361 -14.12 -14.93 11.65
N GLN A 362 -14.22 -13.62 11.75
CA GLN A 362 -15.46 -12.88 12.11
C GLN A 362 -15.88 -11.97 10.97
N SER A 363 -17.20 -11.66 10.90
CA SER A 363 -17.74 -10.77 9.88
C SER A 363 -17.38 -9.29 10.10
N GLU A 364 -17.12 -8.91 11.34
CA GLU A 364 -16.71 -7.56 11.69
C GLU A 364 -15.20 -7.42 11.62
N LYS A 365 -14.76 -6.38 10.93
CA LYS A 365 -13.36 -6.09 10.74
C LYS A 365 -12.86 -5.19 11.87
N GLN A 366 -11.73 -5.56 12.46
CA GLN A 366 -11.01 -4.70 13.40
C GLN A 366 -10.21 -3.68 12.60
N LEU A 367 -10.42 -2.39 12.90
CA LEU A 367 -9.75 -1.25 12.26
C LEU A 367 -9.37 -0.27 13.35
N THR A 368 -8.14 -0.34 13.83
CA THR A 368 -7.67 0.49 14.95
C THR A 368 -6.24 0.93 14.77
N HIS A 369 -5.94 2.18 15.14
CA HIS A 369 -4.58 2.60 15.42
C HIS A 369 -4.18 2.08 16.80
N SER A 370 -2.99 1.51 16.90
CA SER A 370 -2.52 0.89 18.12
C SER A 370 -1.14 1.44 18.51
N GLN A 371 -0.98 1.69 19.80
CA GLN A 371 0.28 2.08 20.39
C GLN A 371 0.53 1.22 21.63
N GLY A 372 1.76 0.76 21.83
CA GLY A 372 2.08 -0.09 22.95
C GLY A 372 3.58 -0.23 23.17
N LYS A 373 3.94 -1.22 23.98
CA LYS A 373 5.31 -1.58 24.29
C LYS A 373 5.59 -3.02 23.86
N LEU A 374 6.65 -3.21 23.08
CA LEU A 374 7.17 -4.53 22.76
C LEU A 374 7.66 -5.25 24.02
N LYS A 375 7.37 -6.55 24.13
CA LYS A 375 7.72 -7.44 25.23
C LYS A 375 8.60 -8.59 24.74
N LEU A 376 9.64 -8.30 23.98
CA LEU A 376 10.59 -9.30 23.49
C LEU A 376 11.73 -9.51 24.46
N SER A 377 12.16 -10.76 24.60
CA SER A 377 13.35 -11.14 25.37
C SER A 377 14.56 -11.24 24.44
N LEU A 378 15.61 -10.46 24.70
CA LEU A 378 16.83 -10.42 23.90
C LEU A 378 17.93 -11.30 24.50
N GLY A 379 18.63 -12.03 23.61
CA GLY A 379 19.79 -12.85 23.95
C GLY A 379 19.47 -14.04 24.87
N ALA A 380 20.50 -14.84 25.15
CA ALA A 380 20.39 -16.02 25.98
C ALA A 380 20.05 -15.71 27.47
N ASN A 381 20.28 -14.47 27.91
CA ASN A 381 20.03 -14.04 29.30
C ASN A 381 18.62 -13.50 29.53
N GLY A 382 17.75 -13.54 28.52
CA GLY A 382 16.35 -13.11 28.62
C GLY A 382 16.15 -11.63 28.99
N LYS A 383 17.10 -10.75 28.64
CA LYS A 383 16.97 -9.32 28.92
C LYS A 383 15.75 -8.78 28.20
N GLN A 384 14.71 -8.40 28.94
CA GLN A 384 13.59 -7.67 28.38
C GLN A 384 14.01 -6.24 28.08
N VAL A 385 13.74 -5.81 26.87
CA VAL A 385 13.93 -4.43 26.45
C VAL A 385 12.58 -3.91 25.99
N GLU A 386 12.18 -2.78 26.54
CA GLU A 386 10.92 -2.14 26.16
C GLU A 386 11.17 -1.11 25.05
N ALA A 387 10.46 -1.24 23.92
CA ALA A 387 10.37 -0.20 22.91
C ALA A 387 8.92 0.16 22.65
N THR A 388 8.68 1.44 22.51
CA THR A 388 7.37 1.91 22.03
C THR A 388 7.20 1.49 20.59
N VAL A 389 6.09 0.82 20.30
CA VAL A 389 5.66 0.47 18.95
C VAL A 389 4.40 1.25 18.62
N LEU A 390 4.36 1.81 17.41
CA LEU A 390 3.21 2.44 16.79
C LEU A 390 2.80 1.60 15.61
N GLY A 391 1.49 1.48 15.36
CA GLY A 391 1.00 0.73 14.22
C GLY A 391 -0.52 0.77 14.12
N TYR A 392 -1.05 -0.16 13.37
CA TYR A 392 -2.49 -0.29 13.17
C TYR A 392 -2.88 -1.77 12.98
N GLN A 393 -4.12 -2.10 13.27
CA GLN A 393 -4.67 -3.43 13.07
C GLN A 393 -5.77 -3.37 12.01
N ILE A 394 -5.70 -4.26 11.02
CA ILE A 394 -6.70 -4.43 9.96
C ILE A 394 -6.91 -5.92 9.72
N HIS A 395 -7.85 -6.55 10.42
CA HIS A 395 -8.07 -7.99 10.31
C HIS A 395 -9.52 -8.40 10.56
N LEU A 396 -9.89 -9.60 10.09
CA LEU A 396 -11.19 -10.24 10.31
C LEU A 396 -11.11 -11.35 11.37
N GLY A 397 -9.92 -11.84 11.70
CA GLY A 397 -9.71 -12.90 12.67
C GLY A 397 -9.71 -12.38 14.10
N HIS A 398 -10.27 -13.16 14.99
CA HIS A 398 -10.06 -13.05 16.43
C HIS A 398 -9.26 -14.25 16.91
N SER A 399 -8.10 -13.99 17.51
CA SER A 399 -7.21 -15.04 18.03
C SER A 399 -7.28 -15.08 19.55
N GLU A 400 -7.68 -16.23 20.08
CA GLU A 400 -7.63 -16.52 21.50
C GLU A 400 -6.23 -17.03 21.83
N ILE A 401 -5.55 -16.35 22.75
CA ILE A 401 -4.21 -16.71 23.23
C ILE A 401 -4.38 -17.60 24.48
N GLU A 402 -3.69 -18.73 24.53
CA GLU A 402 -3.71 -19.62 25.69
C GLU A 402 -3.17 -18.90 26.94
N GLU A 403 -3.85 -19.12 28.08
CA GLU A 403 -3.48 -18.47 29.35
C GLU A 403 -2.04 -18.81 29.78
N GLY A 404 -1.30 -17.80 30.24
CA GLY A 404 0.11 -17.96 30.64
C GLY A 404 1.13 -17.83 29.50
N SER A 405 0.67 -17.56 28.26
CA SER A 405 1.55 -17.33 27.10
C SER A 405 2.37 -16.04 27.27
N GLN A 406 3.57 -16.02 26.68
CA GLN A 406 4.36 -14.80 26.60
C GLN A 406 3.71 -13.85 25.58
N ILE A 407 3.51 -12.60 25.96
CA ILE A 407 2.88 -11.57 25.14
C ILE A 407 3.92 -10.84 24.29
N PHE A 408 3.56 -10.49 23.05
CA PHE A 408 4.44 -9.77 22.14
C PHE A 408 4.36 -8.25 22.33
N VAL A 409 3.15 -7.68 22.49
CA VAL A 409 2.90 -6.25 22.70
C VAL A 409 1.89 -6.06 23.84
N GLU A 410 2.19 -5.14 24.75
CA GLU A 410 1.22 -4.57 25.69
C GLU A 410 0.78 -3.21 25.18
N LEU A 411 -0.51 -3.10 24.78
CA LEU A 411 -1.08 -1.86 24.27
C LEU A 411 -1.31 -0.85 25.40
N ASN A 412 -1.36 0.43 25.07
CA ASN A 412 -1.54 1.51 26.04
C ASN A 412 -2.89 1.48 26.78
N ASP A 413 -3.89 0.83 26.21
CA ASP A 413 -5.21 0.59 26.85
C ASP A 413 -5.21 -0.64 27.78
N GLY A 414 -4.06 -1.30 27.92
CA GLY A 414 -3.88 -2.49 28.75
C GLY A 414 -4.23 -3.80 28.03
N GLN A 415 -4.65 -3.76 26.77
CA GLN A 415 -4.87 -5.00 26.01
C GLN A 415 -3.53 -5.68 25.68
N LEU A 416 -3.56 -7.00 25.72
CA LEU A 416 -2.41 -7.84 25.37
C LEU A 416 -2.57 -8.31 23.94
N GLU A 417 -1.57 -8.05 23.10
CA GLU A 417 -1.64 -8.28 21.67
C GLU A 417 -0.45 -9.13 21.20
N GLY A 418 -0.76 -10.16 20.40
CA GLY A 418 0.24 -11.07 19.89
C GLY A 418 0.88 -11.94 20.98
N CYS A 419 1.65 -12.92 20.56
CA CYS A 419 2.37 -13.78 21.50
C CYS A 419 3.73 -14.24 20.97
N VAL A 420 4.54 -14.77 21.88
CA VAL A 420 5.87 -15.31 21.63
C VAL A 420 5.90 -16.77 22.11
N SER A 421 6.54 -17.66 21.36
CA SER A 421 6.72 -19.05 21.76
C SER A 421 7.62 -19.20 22.99
N ASN A 422 7.45 -20.27 23.74
CA ASN A 422 8.20 -20.52 24.99
C ASN A 422 9.72 -20.59 24.79
N ASP A 423 10.18 -21.02 23.62
CA ASP A 423 11.59 -21.05 23.22
C ASP A 423 12.09 -19.72 22.66
N ASN A 424 11.22 -18.70 22.63
CA ASN A 424 11.53 -17.36 22.10
C ASN A 424 11.99 -17.35 20.63
N GLN A 425 11.63 -18.40 19.85
CA GLN A 425 12.01 -18.47 18.43
C GLN A 425 10.92 -17.94 17.48
N VAL A 426 9.66 -18.03 17.89
CA VAL A 426 8.52 -17.61 17.07
C VAL A 426 7.74 -16.51 17.76
N ALA A 427 7.43 -15.47 17.05
CA ALA A 427 6.58 -14.38 17.52
C ALA A 427 5.53 -14.01 16.47
N GLY A 428 4.43 -13.40 16.90
CA GLY A 428 3.43 -12.93 15.96
C GLY A 428 2.46 -11.93 16.57
N SER A 429 1.88 -11.10 15.70
CA SER A 429 1.03 -9.98 16.07
C SER A 429 0.09 -9.61 14.92
N TYR A 430 -1.06 -9.02 15.25
CA TYR A 430 -1.92 -8.36 14.25
C TYR A 430 -1.41 -6.98 13.83
N LEU A 431 -0.43 -6.45 14.55
CA LEU A 431 0.06 -5.09 14.36
C LEU A 431 0.84 -4.94 13.06
N HIS A 432 0.33 -4.12 12.15
CA HIS A 432 1.03 -3.59 10.99
C HIS A 432 1.81 -2.33 11.35
N GLY A 433 2.87 -2.00 10.59
CA GLY A 433 3.69 -0.81 10.83
C GLY A 433 4.64 -0.94 12.02
N MET A 434 4.85 -2.15 12.57
CA MET A 434 5.72 -2.34 13.74
C MET A 434 7.19 -1.95 13.47
N PHE A 435 7.62 -1.93 12.23
CA PHE A 435 8.96 -1.52 11.81
C PHE A 435 9.09 -0.01 11.57
N ASP A 436 7.98 0.74 11.60
CA ASP A 436 7.99 2.19 11.34
C ASP A 436 8.61 2.99 12.50
N SER A 437 8.65 2.38 13.70
CA SER A 437 9.26 2.93 14.91
C SER A 437 10.72 2.49 15.03
N PRO A 438 11.73 3.39 15.00
CA PRO A 438 13.16 3.02 14.96
C PRO A 438 13.58 2.08 16.09
N LYS A 439 13.16 2.36 17.31
CA LYS A 439 13.48 1.52 18.48
C LYS A 439 12.82 0.16 18.45
N ALA A 440 11.57 0.07 17.95
CA ALA A 440 10.89 -1.21 17.79
C ALA A 440 11.56 -2.05 16.70
N LEU A 441 11.89 -1.44 15.56
CA LEU A 441 12.66 -2.07 14.50
C LEU A 441 13.98 -2.61 15.04
N GLN A 442 14.79 -1.79 15.70
CA GLN A 442 16.08 -2.20 16.25
C GLN A 442 15.94 -3.38 17.23
N GLN A 443 14.91 -3.38 18.06
CA GLN A 443 14.67 -4.49 18.99
C GLN A 443 14.25 -5.79 18.33
N ILE A 444 13.41 -5.70 17.30
CA ILE A 444 13.01 -6.89 16.52
C ILE A 444 14.23 -7.46 15.79
N LEU A 445 15.10 -6.61 15.22
CA LEU A 445 16.35 -7.05 14.60
C LEU A 445 17.33 -7.65 15.61
N ALA A 446 17.42 -7.07 16.80
CA ALA A 446 18.23 -7.63 17.90
C ALA A 446 17.68 -8.98 18.40
N TRP A 447 16.34 -9.13 18.48
CA TRP A 447 15.70 -10.42 18.76
C TRP A 447 16.03 -11.46 17.68
N ALA A 448 16.11 -11.05 16.43
CA ALA A 448 16.51 -11.90 15.31
C ALA A 448 18.03 -12.22 15.27
N GLY A 449 18.83 -11.62 16.16
CA GLY A 449 20.24 -11.96 16.35
C GLY A 449 21.26 -10.93 15.84
N ALA A 450 20.80 -9.73 15.40
CA ALA A 450 21.72 -8.69 14.93
C ALA A 450 21.60 -7.40 15.74
N ASP A 451 22.74 -6.91 16.22
CA ASP A 451 22.86 -5.54 16.73
C ASP A 451 23.06 -4.60 15.52
N THR A 452 22.06 -3.77 15.27
CA THR A 452 22.03 -2.87 14.13
C THR A 452 21.99 -1.41 14.57
N ASP A 453 22.42 -0.52 13.70
CA ASP A 453 22.33 0.92 13.95
C ASP A 453 20.86 1.37 13.94
N GLU A 454 20.56 2.42 14.71
CA GLU A 454 19.25 3.05 14.69
C GLU A 454 19.11 3.84 13.36
N VAL A 455 17.98 3.66 12.68
CA VAL A 455 17.65 4.37 11.44
C VAL A 455 16.60 5.45 11.71
N GLU A 456 16.41 6.36 10.77
CA GLU A 456 15.32 7.33 10.87
C GLU A 456 13.93 6.64 10.90
N SER A 457 12.92 7.34 11.42
CA SER A 457 11.55 6.82 11.40
C SER A 457 10.96 6.80 9.99
N TYR A 458 10.04 5.88 9.73
CA TYR A 458 9.30 5.82 8.46
C TYR A 458 8.63 7.17 8.13
N ALA A 459 8.04 7.83 9.12
CA ALA A 459 7.43 9.15 8.93
C ALA A 459 8.44 10.21 8.45
N ALA A 460 9.64 10.28 9.06
CA ALA A 460 10.68 11.22 8.65
C ALA A 460 11.19 10.92 7.22
N GLN A 461 11.37 9.63 6.90
CA GLN A 461 11.74 9.20 5.56
C GLN A 461 10.68 9.62 4.53
N GLN A 462 9.39 9.36 4.78
CA GLN A 462 8.31 9.73 3.88
C GLN A 462 8.23 11.25 3.66
N GLU A 463 8.38 12.05 4.73
CA GLU A 463 8.40 13.52 4.62
C GLU A 463 9.55 13.99 3.73
N ARG A 464 10.77 13.46 3.92
CA ARG A 464 11.93 13.78 3.08
C ARG A 464 11.72 13.43 1.60
N GLU A 465 11.18 12.23 1.32
CA GLU A 465 10.95 11.79 -0.05
C GLU A 465 9.80 12.57 -0.73
N LEU A 466 8.77 12.95 0.02
CA LEU A 466 7.71 13.83 -0.48
C LEU A 466 8.25 15.23 -0.80
N ASP A 467 9.16 15.75 0.01
CA ASP A 467 9.79 17.03 -0.25
C ASP A 467 10.69 16.99 -1.48
N ARG A 468 11.48 15.92 -1.66
CA ARG A 468 12.28 15.66 -2.86
C ARG A 468 11.42 15.56 -4.13
N LEU A 469 10.28 14.88 -4.05
CA LEU A 469 9.32 14.79 -5.14
C LEU A 469 8.72 16.16 -5.49
N ALA A 470 8.34 16.93 -4.48
CA ALA A 470 7.81 18.28 -4.67
C ALA A 470 8.83 19.22 -5.31
N ASP A 471 10.10 19.14 -4.91
CA ASP A 471 11.17 19.93 -5.54
C ASP A 471 11.29 19.63 -7.03
N ALA A 472 11.25 18.35 -7.41
CA ALA A 472 11.24 17.95 -8.80
C ALA A 472 9.98 18.43 -9.56
N CYS A 473 8.81 18.31 -8.95
CA CYS A 473 7.56 18.85 -9.53
C CYS A 473 7.60 20.37 -9.69
N MET A 474 8.10 21.10 -8.69
CA MET A 474 8.22 22.58 -8.76
C MET A 474 9.19 23.04 -9.85
N GLN A 475 10.27 22.27 -10.07
CA GLN A 475 11.30 22.61 -11.06
C GLN A 475 10.89 22.28 -12.50
N HIS A 476 10.16 21.18 -12.71
CA HIS A 476 9.96 20.58 -14.05
C HIS A 476 8.53 20.69 -14.58
N LEU A 477 7.57 21.22 -13.81
CA LEU A 477 6.20 21.45 -14.26
C LEU A 477 5.93 22.94 -14.47
N ASP A 478 5.12 23.27 -15.48
CA ASP A 478 4.68 24.64 -15.76
C ASP A 478 3.53 25.05 -14.81
N TRP A 479 3.93 25.45 -13.60
CA TRP A 479 2.97 25.89 -12.57
C TRP A 479 2.19 27.12 -12.95
N LYS A 480 2.67 27.94 -13.91
CA LYS A 480 1.88 29.08 -14.41
C LYS A 480 0.65 28.59 -15.18
N LYS A 481 0.82 27.60 -16.05
CA LYS A 481 -0.31 26.98 -16.75
C LYS A 481 -1.19 26.18 -15.80
N ILE A 482 -0.61 25.40 -14.91
CA ILE A 482 -1.35 24.60 -13.93
C ILE A 482 -2.20 25.46 -13.00
N ALA A 483 -1.69 26.62 -12.55
CA ALA A 483 -2.44 27.55 -11.68
C ALA A 483 -3.71 28.09 -12.34
N THR A 484 -3.77 28.19 -13.68
CA THR A 484 -4.99 28.61 -14.37
C THR A 484 -6.13 27.57 -14.30
N LEU A 485 -5.83 26.33 -13.90
CA LEU A 485 -6.81 25.24 -13.76
C LEU A 485 -7.42 25.22 -12.34
N ILE A 486 -6.87 25.99 -11.42
CA ILE A 486 -7.25 25.99 -10.00
C ILE A 486 -8.16 27.19 -9.69
N ASN A 487 -8.13 28.21 -10.53
CA ASN A 487 -8.94 29.43 -10.45
C ASN A 487 -10.16 29.28 -11.36
#